data_7a91c72cccf99817c3107528fbde3091
#
_entry.id   7a91c72cccf99817c3107528fbde3091
#
_cell.length_a   1.000
_cell.length_b   1.000
_cell.length_c   1.000
_cell.angle_alpha   90.00
_cell.angle_beta   90.00
_cell.angle_gamma   90.00
#
_symmetry.space_group_name_H-M   'P 1'
#
loop_
_entity.id
_entity.type
_entity.pdbx_description
1 polymer ?
#
loop_
_entity_poly.entity_id
_entity_poly.type
_entity_poly.pdbx_seq_one_letter_code
_entity_poly.pdbx_strand_id
1 'polypeptide(L)'
;MATSLVVYEPFRSIFYAPQFVTLHGGHFAAEGLDVEVRTANAGVTTTGALIDGTAAVSLGGVMRSLDLADRGGPRLVHFAEVNSRNGFFLLRREPAPPFAWSQLAGRTVLSFAEAPTPWQCMLTVLRKHGVDPARVRIERTLPVAEAVAAFRAGHGDFLETGQPFTEILLGEGAAHLAASMGEATGPLPFSSYMTTTTALTEQRDVLVRFTRALTRAQRWLAGATAAEVAALIAPAFPDVSPPVRQAAVARYLAQDTWAADPLLRAPGYEYLQQILLDGGFITHRHRYEDLVDTTIVRQATATRAG
;
A
#
# COMPACT_ATOMS: atom_id res chain seq x y z
N MET A 1 -12.68 19.75 22.72
CA MET A 1 -11.71 18.68 22.93
C MET A 1 -11.47 17.98 21.59
N ALA A 2 -10.25 17.51 21.32
CA ALA A 2 -9.97 16.71 20.14
C ALA A 2 -10.67 15.33 20.22
N THR A 3 -11.13 14.82 19.09
CA THR A 3 -11.69 13.47 19.01
C THR A 3 -10.55 12.47 18.86
N SER A 4 -10.39 11.56 19.84
CA SER A 4 -9.37 10.51 19.78
C SER A 4 -9.80 9.41 18.80
N LEU A 5 -8.85 8.93 17.98
CA LEU A 5 -9.07 7.94 16.95
C LEU A 5 -7.87 6.99 16.82
N VAL A 6 -8.11 5.68 16.94
CA VAL A 6 -7.10 4.66 16.68
C VAL A 6 -7.20 4.21 15.21
N VAL A 7 -6.04 4.21 14.54
CA VAL A 7 -5.89 3.74 13.15
C VAL A 7 -4.92 2.56 13.13
N TYR A 8 -5.30 1.42 12.58
CA TYR A 8 -4.40 0.30 12.38
C TYR A 8 -3.80 0.29 10.99
N GLU A 9 -2.49 0.04 10.90
CA GLU A 9 -1.78 -0.24 9.64
C GLU A 9 -1.28 -1.69 9.63
N PRO A 10 -1.11 -2.35 8.47
CA PRO A 10 -0.71 -3.77 8.43
C PRO A 10 0.77 -3.96 8.81
N PHE A 11 1.63 -3.02 8.48
CA PHE A 11 3.05 -2.97 8.81
C PHE A 11 3.57 -1.54 8.64
N ARG A 12 4.61 -1.17 9.39
CA ARG A 12 5.25 0.15 9.27
C ARG A 12 6.06 0.21 7.97
N SER A 13 5.69 1.13 7.06
CA SER A 13 6.38 1.29 5.78
C SER A 13 6.33 2.71 5.25
N ILE A 14 7.41 3.15 4.58
CA ILE A 14 7.46 4.40 3.81
C ILE A 14 6.41 4.40 2.68
N PHE A 15 5.94 3.23 2.27
CA PHE A 15 4.82 3.08 1.35
C PHE A 15 3.55 3.84 1.81
N TYR A 16 3.36 3.96 3.12
CA TYR A 16 2.26 4.69 3.74
C TYR A 16 2.64 6.13 4.13
N ALA A 17 3.62 6.75 3.47
CA ALA A 17 4.02 8.13 3.77
C ALA A 17 2.85 9.14 3.81
N PRO A 18 1.78 9.06 2.98
CA PRO A 18 0.65 9.96 3.12
C PRO A 18 0.00 9.94 4.51
N GLN A 19 -0.04 8.77 5.19
CA GLN A 19 -0.51 8.67 6.58
C GLN A 19 0.37 9.47 7.55
N PHE A 20 1.70 9.31 7.42
CA PHE A 20 2.64 9.97 8.32
C PHE A 20 2.79 11.46 8.01
N VAL A 21 2.65 11.88 6.76
CA VAL A 21 2.52 13.30 6.38
C VAL A 21 1.26 13.88 7.00
N THR A 22 0.13 13.18 6.97
CA THR A 22 -1.11 13.64 7.60
C THR A 22 -0.94 13.81 9.10
N LEU A 23 -0.26 12.86 9.76
CA LEU A 23 -0.02 12.84 11.20
C LEU A 23 0.99 13.92 11.61
N HIS A 24 2.23 13.84 11.10
CA HIS A 24 3.33 14.71 11.53
C HIS A 24 3.27 16.11 10.92
N GLY A 25 2.55 16.29 9.80
CA GLY A 25 2.23 17.61 9.24
C GLY A 25 1.11 18.34 9.98
N GLY A 26 0.57 17.77 11.06
CA GLY A 26 -0.47 18.38 11.88
C GLY A 26 -1.85 18.44 11.21
N HIS A 27 -2.05 17.78 10.08
CA HIS A 27 -3.31 17.87 9.34
C HIS A 27 -4.48 17.23 10.10
N PHE A 28 -4.26 16.15 10.87
CA PHE A 28 -5.29 15.58 11.74
C PHE A 28 -5.62 16.53 12.88
N ALA A 29 -4.63 17.10 13.54
CA ALA A 29 -4.82 18.05 14.63
C ALA A 29 -5.60 19.30 14.17
N ALA A 30 -5.35 19.80 12.95
CA ALA A 30 -6.09 20.92 12.35
C ALA A 30 -7.57 20.59 12.08
N GLU A 31 -7.96 19.31 12.03
CA GLU A 31 -9.35 18.86 11.97
C GLU A 31 -9.91 18.48 13.35
N GLY A 32 -9.19 18.76 14.43
CA GLY A 32 -9.60 18.40 15.78
C GLY A 32 -9.60 16.91 16.05
N LEU A 33 -8.71 16.16 15.37
CA LEU A 33 -8.51 14.73 15.55
C LEU A 33 -7.18 14.48 16.24
N ASP A 34 -7.22 13.63 17.28
CA ASP A 34 -6.04 13.07 17.95
C ASP A 34 -5.89 11.61 17.48
N VAL A 35 -4.96 11.37 16.54
CA VAL A 35 -4.83 10.09 15.84
C VAL A 35 -3.63 9.32 16.34
N GLU A 36 -3.89 8.14 16.89
CA GLU A 36 -2.88 7.13 17.22
C GLU A 36 -2.80 6.07 16.11
N VAL A 37 -1.59 5.88 15.54
CA VAL A 37 -1.36 4.82 14.55
C VAL A 37 -0.72 3.60 15.21
N ARG A 38 -1.40 2.47 15.11
CA ARG A 38 -0.94 1.16 15.61
C ARG A 38 -0.64 0.22 14.47
N THR A 39 0.44 -0.53 14.60
CA THR A 39 0.81 -1.56 13.62
C THR A 39 0.19 -2.91 14.02
N ALA A 40 -0.39 -3.61 13.05
CA ALA A 40 -0.91 -4.96 13.22
C ALA A 40 0.22 -5.94 13.62
N ASN A 41 -0.15 -7.01 14.30
CA ASN A 41 0.76 -8.07 14.74
C ASN A 41 0.06 -9.43 14.65
N ALA A 42 0.72 -10.48 15.12
CA ALA A 42 0.17 -11.85 15.07
C ALA A 42 -1.19 -12.01 15.79
N GLY A 43 -1.50 -11.15 16.77
CA GLY A 43 -2.75 -11.21 17.54
C GLY A 43 -3.85 -10.26 17.03
N VAL A 44 -3.49 -9.21 16.27
CA VAL A 44 -4.45 -8.19 15.86
C VAL A 44 -4.18 -7.82 14.39
N THR A 45 -5.10 -8.21 13.51
CA THR A 45 -5.08 -7.81 12.10
C THR A 45 -5.81 -6.48 11.88
N THR A 46 -5.55 -5.81 10.76
CA THR A 46 -6.23 -4.54 10.41
C THR A 46 -7.75 -4.72 10.26
N THR A 47 -8.19 -5.84 9.70
CA THR A 47 -9.61 -6.18 9.56
C THR A 47 -10.22 -6.61 10.90
N GLY A 48 -9.48 -7.38 11.70
CA GLY A 48 -9.90 -7.80 13.05
C GLY A 48 -10.15 -6.60 13.94
N ALA A 49 -9.24 -5.63 13.97
CA ALA A 49 -9.37 -4.42 14.79
C ALA A 49 -10.61 -3.57 14.45
N LEU A 50 -11.08 -3.61 13.20
CA LEU A 50 -12.35 -2.98 12.81
C LEU A 50 -13.55 -3.78 13.29
N ILE A 51 -13.51 -5.11 13.14
CA ILE A 51 -14.62 -6.00 13.46
C ILE A 51 -14.87 -6.08 14.97
N ASP A 52 -13.82 -6.08 15.77
CA ASP A 52 -13.91 -6.12 17.23
C ASP A 52 -14.08 -4.73 17.87
N GLY A 53 -14.04 -3.66 17.09
CA GLY A 53 -14.21 -2.27 17.55
C GLY A 53 -12.98 -1.67 18.22
N THR A 54 -11.82 -2.32 18.18
CA THR A 54 -10.54 -1.78 18.69
C THR A 54 -10.10 -0.55 17.91
N ALA A 55 -10.47 -0.46 16.63
CA ALA A 55 -10.26 0.69 15.76
C ALA A 55 -11.52 1.06 14.99
N ALA A 56 -11.70 2.34 14.73
CA ALA A 56 -12.74 2.83 13.82
C ALA A 56 -12.25 2.90 12.36
N VAL A 57 -10.94 3.01 12.15
CA VAL A 57 -10.31 3.14 10.84
C VAL A 57 -9.10 2.20 10.76
N SER A 58 -8.94 1.55 9.61
CA SER A 58 -7.72 0.81 9.29
C SER A 58 -7.22 1.16 7.90
N LEU A 59 -5.90 1.23 7.75
CA LEU A 59 -5.22 1.30 6.47
C LEU A 59 -4.88 -0.12 6.00
N GLY A 60 -5.05 -0.40 4.72
CA GLY A 60 -4.64 -1.69 4.17
C GLY A 60 -4.92 -1.86 2.70
N GLY A 61 -4.46 -2.98 2.16
CA GLY A 61 -4.75 -3.36 0.78
C GLY A 61 -6.25 -3.60 0.57
N VAL A 62 -6.77 -3.09 -0.54
CA VAL A 62 -8.21 -3.23 -0.90
C VAL A 62 -8.63 -4.69 -1.01
N MET A 63 -7.68 -5.57 -1.35
CA MET A 63 -7.92 -7.02 -1.40
C MET A 63 -8.44 -7.62 -0.08
N ARG A 64 -8.21 -6.96 1.08
CA ARG A 64 -8.63 -7.51 2.40
C ARG A 64 -10.13 -7.50 2.58
N SER A 65 -10.80 -6.42 2.14
CA SER A 65 -12.27 -6.36 2.16
C SER A 65 -12.88 -7.29 1.11
N LEU A 66 -12.21 -7.43 -0.06
CA LEU A 66 -12.62 -8.37 -1.11
C LEU A 66 -12.54 -9.84 -0.63
N ASP A 67 -11.42 -10.25 -0.04
CA ASP A 67 -11.26 -11.59 0.53
C ASP A 67 -12.27 -11.88 1.65
N LEU A 68 -12.49 -10.90 2.53
CA LEU A 68 -13.46 -11.03 3.61
C LEU A 68 -14.89 -11.18 3.07
N ALA A 69 -15.26 -10.39 2.08
CA ALA A 69 -16.57 -10.47 1.43
C ALA A 69 -16.74 -11.79 0.66
N ASP A 70 -15.69 -12.25 -0.03
CA ASP A 70 -15.68 -13.51 -0.79
C ASP A 70 -15.95 -14.73 0.11
N ARG A 71 -15.51 -14.66 1.36
CA ARG A 71 -15.74 -15.67 2.40
C ARG A 71 -17.05 -15.47 3.18
N GLY A 72 -17.90 -14.52 2.78
CA GLY A 72 -19.14 -14.21 3.49
C GLY A 72 -18.98 -13.56 4.85
N GLY A 73 -17.82 -12.93 5.10
CA GLY A 73 -17.50 -12.23 6.35
C GLY A 73 -18.14 -10.83 6.43
N PRO A 74 -17.91 -10.12 7.55
CA PRO A 74 -18.43 -8.76 7.75
C PRO A 74 -17.99 -7.80 6.66
N ARG A 75 -18.92 -6.94 6.23
CA ARG A 75 -18.66 -5.94 5.20
C ARG A 75 -17.81 -4.79 5.74
N LEU A 76 -16.63 -4.61 5.15
CA LEU A 76 -15.76 -3.46 5.37
C LEU A 76 -15.77 -2.57 4.14
N VAL A 77 -15.82 -1.26 4.34
CA VAL A 77 -16.01 -0.27 3.29
C VAL A 77 -14.79 0.64 3.19
N HIS A 78 -14.20 0.74 2.02
CA HIS A 78 -13.13 1.67 1.70
C HIS A 78 -13.69 3.07 1.47
N PHE A 79 -13.08 4.09 2.07
CA PHE A 79 -13.57 5.46 1.96
C PHE A 79 -12.51 6.49 1.54
N ALA A 80 -11.20 6.14 1.56
CA ALA A 80 -10.15 7.07 1.15
C ALA A 80 -8.91 6.33 0.63
N GLU A 81 -8.57 6.53 -0.63
CA GLU A 81 -7.38 5.94 -1.27
C GLU A 81 -6.09 6.59 -0.78
N VAL A 82 -5.06 5.77 -0.57
CA VAL A 82 -3.73 6.20 -0.11
C VAL A 82 -2.66 5.91 -1.15
N ASN A 83 -2.67 4.72 -1.73
CA ASN A 83 -1.71 4.29 -2.75
C ASN A 83 -2.44 3.86 -4.01
N SER A 84 -2.09 4.49 -5.14
CA SER A 84 -2.67 4.24 -6.46
C SER A 84 -1.81 3.36 -7.37
N ARG A 85 -0.70 2.82 -6.84
CA ARG A 85 0.18 1.88 -7.53
C ARG A 85 0.79 0.87 -6.57
N ASN A 86 1.25 -0.25 -7.13
CA ASN A 86 2.08 -1.23 -6.43
C ASN A 86 3.39 -0.56 -5.98
N GLY A 87 3.71 -0.64 -4.69
CA GLY A 87 4.90 -0.01 -4.09
C GLY A 87 6.14 -0.91 -4.04
N PHE A 88 6.13 -2.03 -4.76
CA PHE A 88 7.22 -2.99 -4.73
C PHE A 88 8.10 -2.91 -5.98
N PHE A 89 9.32 -3.43 -5.85
CA PHE A 89 10.35 -3.41 -6.87
C PHE A 89 10.93 -4.81 -7.04
N LEU A 90 11.25 -5.16 -8.27
CA LEU A 90 11.98 -6.38 -8.58
C LEU A 90 13.47 -6.04 -8.65
N LEU A 91 14.25 -6.73 -7.83
CA LEU A 91 15.70 -6.61 -7.73
C LEU A 91 16.38 -7.86 -8.26
N ARG A 92 17.59 -7.71 -8.77
CA ARG A 92 18.49 -8.80 -9.19
C ARG A 92 19.88 -8.60 -8.60
N ARG A 93 20.67 -9.67 -8.52
CA ARG A 93 22.02 -9.64 -7.90
C ARG A 93 23.05 -8.94 -8.77
N GLU A 94 23.08 -9.33 -10.02
CA GLU A 94 24.15 -8.91 -10.92
C GLU A 94 23.69 -7.74 -11.80
N PRO A 95 24.59 -6.79 -12.12
CA PRO A 95 24.33 -5.86 -13.18
C PRO A 95 24.18 -6.63 -14.49
N ALA A 96 23.16 -6.36 -15.25
CA ALA A 96 22.89 -7.03 -16.50
C ALA A 96 22.32 -6.03 -17.52
N PRO A 97 22.25 -6.37 -18.83
CA PRO A 97 21.54 -5.61 -19.84
C PRO A 97 20.13 -5.21 -19.40
N PRO A 98 19.43 -4.32 -20.11
CA PRO A 98 18.05 -3.95 -19.82
C PRO A 98 17.20 -5.18 -19.49
N PHE A 99 16.39 -5.08 -18.43
CA PHE A 99 15.57 -6.18 -17.95
C PHE A 99 14.44 -6.48 -18.94
N ALA A 100 14.18 -7.76 -19.17
CA ALA A 100 13.02 -8.27 -19.87
C ALA A 100 12.33 -9.34 -19.01
N TRP A 101 11.01 -9.31 -18.93
CA TRP A 101 10.21 -10.24 -18.11
C TRP A 101 10.45 -11.70 -18.46
N SER A 102 10.81 -12.02 -19.72
CA SER A 102 11.19 -13.35 -20.17
C SER A 102 12.39 -13.94 -19.42
N GLN A 103 13.23 -13.10 -18.80
CA GLN A 103 14.38 -13.52 -18.00
C GLN A 103 13.97 -14.22 -16.71
N LEU A 104 12.70 -14.08 -16.27
CA LEU A 104 12.19 -14.76 -15.07
C LEU A 104 11.87 -16.23 -15.33
N ALA A 105 11.72 -16.67 -16.57
CA ALA A 105 11.41 -18.06 -16.90
C ALA A 105 12.52 -19.01 -16.42
N GLY A 106 12.17 -19.98 -15.59
CA GLY A 106 13.10 -20.94 -14.96
C GLY A 106 13.85 -20.38 -13.75
N ARG A 107 13.53 -19.16 -13.30
CA ARG A 107 14.18 -18.49 -12.19
C ARG A 107 13.35 -18.52 -10.92
N THR A 108 14.02 -18.27 -9.79
CA THR A 108 13.42 -18.13 -8.46
C THR A 108 13.31 -16.66 -8.09
N VAL A 109 12.09 -16.22 -7.84
CA VAL A 109 11.78 -14.89 -7.28
C VAL A 109 11.40 -15.05 -5.82
N LEU A 110 12.17 -14.46 -4.92
CA LEU A 110 11.76 -14.32 -3.53
C LEU A 110 10.74 -13.20 -3.44
N SER A 111 9.60 -13.47 -2.83
CA SER A 111 8.59 -12.50 -2.44
C SER A 111 8.36 -12.64 -0.93
N PHE A 112 7.23 -12.23 -0.38
CA PHE A 112 7.02 -12.21 1.07
C PHE A 112 5.59 -12.62 1.45
N ALA A 113 5.43 -13.01 2.73
CA ALA A 113 4.21 -13.63 3.23
C ALA A 113 3.11 -12.62 3.62
N GLU A 114 3.46 -11.37 3.98
CA GLU A 114 2.57 -10.42 4.66
C GLU A 114 1.44 -9.88 3.79
N ALA A 115 1.59 -9.90 2.47
CA ALA A 115 0.56 -9.39 1.56
C ALA A 115 0.47 -10.18 0.26
N PRO A 116 -0.73 -10.62 -0.16
CA PRO A 116 -0.91 -11.38 -1.40
C PRO A 116 -0.90 -10.52 -2.66
N THR A 117 -1.32 -9.27 -2.61
CA THR A 117 -1.49 -8.43 -3.81
C THR A 117 -0.23 -8.26 -4.65
N PRO A 118 0.99 -8.07 -4.09
CA PRO A 118 2.21 -7.95 -4.89
C PRO A 118 2.43 -9.12 -5.83
N TRP A 119 2.43 -10.36 -5.32
CA TRP A 119 2.65 -11.53 -6.17
C TRP A 119 1.49 -11.81 -7.12
N GLN A 120 0.25 -11.42 -6.80
CA GLN A 120 -0.88 -11.48 -7.74
C GLN A 120 -0.65 -10.54 -8.92
N CYS A 121 -0.15 -9.32 -8.63
CA CYS A 121 0.29 -8.40 -9.67
C CYS A 121 1.44 -9.00 -10.50
N MET A 122 2.41 -9.67 -9.87
CA MET A 122 3.50 -10.36 -10.57
C MET A 122 2.96 -11.39 -11.58
N LEU A 123 2.01 -12.24 -11.19
CA LEU A 123 1.39 -13.21 -12.10
C LEU A 123 0.74 -12.53 -13.32
N THR A 124 0.04 -11.42 -13.08
CA THR A 124 -0.61 -10.64 -14.15
C THR A 124 0.43 -10.01 -15.08
N VAL A 125 1.49 -9.43 -14.54
CA VAL A 125 2.57 -8.83 -15.32
C VAL A 125 3.30 -9.88 -16.17
N LEU A 126 3.58 -11.06 -15.60
CA LEU A 126 4.18 -12.17 -16.36
C LEU A 126 3.32 -12.54 -17.57
N ARG A 127 2.00 -12.76 -17.38
CA ARG A 127 1.07 -13.10 -18.46
C ARG A 127 1.02 -11.99 -19.52
N LYS A 128 0.98 -10.72 -19.10
CA LYS A 128 0.97 -9.54 -19.99
C LYS A 128 2.21 -9.50 -20.91
N HIS A 129 3.34 -10.02 -20.42
CA HIS A 129 4.59 -10.09 -21.16
C HIS A 129 4.85 -11.46 -21.82
N GLY A 130 3.85 -12.32 -21.93
CA GLY A 130 3.94 -13.62 -22.59
C GLY A 130 4.76 -14.65 -21.83
N VAL A 131 4.97 -14.45 -20.53
CA VAL A 131 5.66 -15.42 -19.67
C VAL A 131 4.63 -16.26 -18.90
N ASP A 132 4.70 -17.57 -19.06
CA ASP A 132 3.88 -18.49 -18.29
C ASP A 132 4.32 -18.43 -16.81
N PRO A 133 3.43 -18.01 -15.88
CA PRO A 133 3.76 -17.95 -14.47
C PRO A 133 4.21 -19.31 -13.87
N ALA A 134 3.74 -20.43 -14.41
CA ALA A 134 4.16 -21.76 -13.95
C ALA A 134 5.65 -22.03 -14.19
N ARG A 135 6.30 -21.27 -15.07
CA ARG A 135 7.74 -21.35 -15.33
C ARG A 135 8.58 -20.50 -14.39
N VAL A 136 7.98 -19.75 -13.49
CA VAL A 136 8.66 -18.87 -12.50
C VAL A 136 8.40 -19.44 -11.11
N ARG A 137 9.46 -19.75 -10.37
CA ARG A 137 9.32 -20.16 -8.96
C ARG A 137 9.18 -18.92 -8.09
N ILE A 138 7.98 -18.64 -7.59
CA ILE A 138 7.74 -17.54 -6.65
C ILE A 138 7.69 -18.09 -5.23
N GLU A 139 8.73 -17.81 -4.43
CA GLU A 139 8.82 -18.18 -3.02
C GLU A 139 8.30 -17.01 -2.16
N ARG A 140 7.23 -17.27 -1.36
CA ARG A 140 6.48 -16.25 -0.63
C ARG A 140 6.09 -16.69 0.78
N THR A 141 6.91 -17.54 1.38
CA THR A 141 6.65 -18.10 2.72
C THR A 141 7.38 -17.37 3.83
N LEU A 142 8.40 -16.58 3.48
CA LEU A 142 9.20 -15.82 4.44
C LEU A 142 8.62 -14.43 4.71
N PRO A 143 8.73 -13.91 5.92
CA PRO A 143 8.58 -12.49 6.19
C PRO A 143 9.55 -11.65 5.33
N VAL A 144 9.18 -10.42 5.01
CA VAL A 144 9.98 -9.57 4.11
C VAL A 144 11.44 -9.41 4.55
N ALA A 145 11.70 -9.23 5.84
CA ALA A 145 13.05 -9.09 6.37
C ALA A 145 13.89 -10.37 6.17
N GLU A 146 13.27 -11.54 6.36
CA GLU A 146 13.91 -12.84 6.15
C GLU A 146 14.14 -13.12 4.66
N ALA A 147 13.21 -12.76 3.78
CA ALA A 147 13.38 -12.86 2.33
C ALA A 147 14.55 -11.97 1.85
N VAL A 148 14.69 -10.76 2.39
CA VAL A 148 15.85 -9.87 2.14
C VAL A 148 17.15 -10.50 2.62
N ALA A 149 17.17 -11.07 3.83
CA ALA A 149 18.35 -11.74 4.37
C ALA A 149 18.75 -12.97 3.54
N ALA A 150 17.77 -13.79 3.14
CA ALA A 150 17.97 -14.94 2.26
C ALA A 150 18.56 -14.51 0.89
N PHE A 151 18.01 -13.43 0.32
CA PHE A 151 18.55 -12.86 -0.92
C PHE A 151 20.00 -12.40 -0.76
N ARG A 152 20.37 -11.70 0.32
CA ARG A 152 21.76 -11.34 0.61
C ARG A 152 22.68 -12.55 0.74
N ALA A 153 22.18 -13.65 1.33
CA ALA A 153 22.92 -14.90 1.49
C ALA A 153 23.07 -15.72 0.20
N GLY A 154 22.54 -15.24 -0.93
CA GLY A 154 22.68 -15.93 -2.21
C GLY A 154 21.48 -16.76 -2.63
N HIS A 155 20.38 -16.77 -1.87
CA HIS A 155 19.17 -17.50 -2.22
C HIS A 155 18.30 -16.70 -3.20
N GLY A 156 17.65 -17.40 -4.12
CA GLY A 156 16.84 -16.80 -5.18
C GLY A 156 17.64 -16.04 -6.26
N ASP A 157 17.10 -15.88 -7.44
CA ASP A 157 17.69 -15.11 -8.55
C ASP A 157 17.26 -13.64 -8.49
N PHE A 158 16.00 -13.42 -8.09
CA PHE A 158 15.37 -12.11 -7.97
C PHE A 158 14.71 -11.97 -6.60
N LEU A 159 14.51 -10.71 -6.19
CA LEU A 159 13.77 -10.37 -4.97
C LEU A 159 12.71 -9.32 -5.30
N GLU A 160 11.45 -9.60 -4.96
CA GLU A 160 10.38 -8.61 -4.90
C GLU A 160 10.32 -8.02 -3.49
N THR A 161 10.61 -6.72 -3.35
CA THR A 161 10.59 -6.05 -2.05
C THR A 161 10.18 -4.58 -2.16
N GLY A 162 9.78 -3.98 -1.04
CA GLY A 162 9.41 -2.57 -0.94
C GLY A 162 10.49 -1.73 -0.26
N GLN A 163 10.14 -0.48 0.04
CA GLN A 163 10.99 0.44 0.79
C GLN A 163 10.88 0.21 2.31
N PRO A 164 11.96 0.35 3.08
CA PRO A 164 13.28 0.87 2.68
C PRO A 164 14.26 -0.19 2.12
N PHE A 165 13.89 -1.46 2.12
CA PHE A 165 14.81 -2.57 1.76
C PHE A 165 15.39 -2.42 0.34
N THR A 166 14.59 -1.92 -0.60
CA THR A 166 15.07 -1.65 -1.97
C THR A 166 16.28 -0.71 -1.94
N GLU A 167 16.16 0.47 -1.31
CA GLU A 167 17.26 1.44 -1.29
C GLU A 167 18.44 0.98 -0.44
N ILE A 168 18.21 0.21 0.63
CA ILE A 168 19.29 -0.38 1.43
C ILE A 168 20.13 -1.31 0.55
N LEU A 169 19.50 -2.25 -0.16
CA LEU A 169 20.22 -3.22 -1.00
C LEU A 169 20.93 -2.56 -2.20
N LEU A 170 20.31 -1.54 -2.81
CA LEU A 170 20.90 -0.76 -3.89
C LEU A 170 22.10 0.04 -3.39
N GLY A 171 21.98 0.70 -2.23
CA GLY A 171 23.06 1.49 -1.63
C GLY A 171 24.25 0.65 -1.15
N GLU A 172 24.02 -0.59 -0.73
CA GLU A 172 25.06 -1.56 -0.38
C GLU A 172 25.75 -2.19 -1.61
N GLY A 173 25.21 -1.97 -2.82
CA GLY A 173 25.65 -2.70 -4.03
C GLY A 173 25.30 -4.20 -4.00
N ALA A 174 24.43 -4.62 -3.08
CA ALA A 174 24.02 -6.01 -2.93
C ALA A 174 22.93 -6.42 -3.94
N ALA A 175 22.32 -5.44 -4.63
CA ALA A 175 21.31 -5.67 -5.66
C ALA A 175 21.32 -4.55 -6.71
N HIS A 176 20.67 -4.84 -7.84
CA HIS A 176 20.39 -3.90 -8.91
C HIS A 176 18.89 -3.89 -9.22
N LEU A 177 18.32 -2.72 -9.52
CA LEU A 177 16.93 -2.60 -9.90
C LEU A 177 16.70 -3.30 -11.26
N ALA A 178 15.78 -4.25 -11.29
CA ALA A 178 15.33 -4.90 -12.52
C ALA A 178 14.08 -4.21 -13.06
N ALA A 179 13.05 -4.03 -12.23
CA ALA A 179 11.80 -3.40 -12.64
C ALA A 179 11.06 -2.73 -11.47
N SER A 180 10.24 -1.73 -11.79
CA SER A 180 9.19 -1.22 -10.93
C SER A 180 7.92 -2.04 -11.14
N MET A 181 7.41 -2.66 -10.07
CA MET A 181 6.13 -3.37 -10.12
C MET A 181 4.95 -2.40 -10.29
N GLY A 182 5.07 -1.18 -9.79
CA GLY A 182 4.06 -0.15 -9.95
C GLY A 182 3.89 0.31 -11.40
N GLU A 183 5.00 0.47 -12.13
CA GLU A 183 4.96 0.79 -13.57
C GLU A 183 4.45 -0.40 -14.39
N ALA A 184 4.93 -1.60 -14.09
CA ALA A 184 4.57 -2.81 -14.84
C ALA A 184 3.09 -3.19 -14.67
N THR A 185 2.56 -3.06 -13.45
CA THR A 185 1.15 -3.34 -13.15
C THR A 185 0.25 -2.23 -13.70
N GLY A 186 0.66 -0.98 -13.57
CA GLY A 186 -0.15 0.19 -13.86
C GLY A 186 -0.97 0.68 -12.65
N PRO A 187 -1.81 1.72 -12.85
CA PRO A 187 -2.62 2.30 -11.78
C PRO A 187 -3.70 1.34 -11.29
N LEU A 188 -3.79 1.17 -9.97
CA LEU A 188 -4.87 0.46 -9.26
C LEU A 188 -4.88 0.90 -7.79
N PRO A 189 -6.02 0.85 -7.08
CA PRO A 189 -6.10 1.19 -5.67
C PRO A 189 -5.41 0.09 -4.85
N PHE A 190 -4.12 0.31 -4.55
CA PHE A 190 -3.32 -0.70 -3.88
C PHE A 190 -3.59 -0.72 -2.39
N SER A 191 -3.71 0.45 -1.76
CA SER A 191 -4.14 0.57 -0.36
C SER A 191 -5.02 1.79 -0.12
N SER A 192 -5.91 1.64 0.83
CA SER A 192 -6.91 2.65 1.18
C SER A 192 -7.31 2.51 2.65
N TYR A 193 -7.86 3.57 3.22
CA TYR A 193 -8.53 3.49 4.51
C TYR A 193 -9.88 2.83 4.38
N MET A 194 -10.17 1.94 5.33
CA MET A 194 -11.42 1.21 5.43
C MET A 194 -12.02 1.32 6.83
N THR A 195 -13.33 1.10 6.92
CA THR A 195 -14.11 1.13 8.16
C THR A 195 -15.27 0.13 8.09
N THR A 196 -16.00 -0.05 9.18
CA THR A 196 -17.24 -0.83 9.19
C THR A 196 -18.43 -0.03 8.65
N THR A 197 -19.49 -0.70 8.22
CA THR A 197 -20.75 -0.04 7.81
C THR A 197 -21.39 0.73 8.95
N THR A 198 -21.26 0.26 10.19
CA THR A 198 -21.71 0.94 11.41
C THR A 198 -20.96 2.25 11.63
N ALA A 199 -19.61 2.21 11.63
CA ALA A 199 -18.81 3.42 11.81
C ALA A 199 -18.98 4.41 10.65
N LEU A 200 -19.20 3.93 9.42
CA LEU A 200 -19.51 4.78 8.28
C LEU A 200 -20.76 5.65 8.50
N THR A 201 -21.73 5.14 9.24
CA THR A 201 -22.96 5.86 9.59
C THR A 201 -22.80 6.69 10.87
N GLU A 202 -22.37 6.06 11.94
CA GLU A 202 -22.35 6.66 13.28
C GLU A 202 -21.21 7.65 13.48
N GLN A 203 -20.07 7.47 12.80
CA GLN A 203 -18.87 8.31 12.90
C GLN A 203 -18.60 9.12 11.64
N ARG A 204 -19.63 9.34 10.83
CA ARG A 204 -19.49 9.99 9.52
C ARG A 204 -18.75 11.31 9.54
N ASP A 205 -19.03 12.19 10.50
CA ASP A 205 -18.33 13.48 10.64
C ASP A 205 -16.83 13.27 10.91
N VAL A 206 -16.48 12.30 11.75
CA VAL A 206 -15.07 11.94 12.04
C VAL A 206 -14.37 11.49 10.77
N LEU A 207 -15.00 10.60 9.97
CA LEU A 207 -14.43 10.10 8.72
C LEU A 207 -14.29 11.19 7.67
N VAL A 208 -15.22 12.14 7.60
CA VAL A 208 -15.14 13.32 6.71
C VAL A 208 -13.96 14.22 7.10
N ARG A 209 -13.81 14.55 8.40
CA ARG A 209 -12.68 15.33 8.92
C ARG A 209 -11.34 14.62 8.68
N PHE A 210 -11.29 13.30 8.91
CA PHE A 210 -10.14 12.45 8.63
C PHE A 210 -9.73 12.53 7.15
N THR A 211 -10.69 12.35 6.25
CA THR A 211 -10.45 12.40 4.80
C THR A 211 -10.04 13.79 4.33
N ARG A 212 -10.56 14.86 4.96
CA ARG A 212 -10.13 16.25 4.67
C ARG A 212 -8.67 16.48 5.08
N ALA A 213 -8.25 15.94 6.22
CA ALA A 213 -6.86 15.97 6.65
C ALA A 213 -5.95 15.26 5.65
N LEU A 214 -6.32 14.04 5.23
CA LEU A 214 -5.60 13.28 4.21
C LEU A 214 -5.53 14.03 2.87
N THR A 215 -6.64 14.64 2.43
CA THR A 215 -6.67 15.43 1.18
C THR A 215 -5.65 16.58 1.20
N ARG A 216 -5.48 17.26 2.34
CA ARG A 216 -4.46 18.30 2.48
C ARG A 216 -3.05 17.74 2.42
N ALA A 217 -2.82 16.60 3.06
CA ALA A 217 -1.52 15.93 3.02
C ALA A 217 -1.16 15.47 1.60
N GLN A 218 -2.11 14.89 0.86
CA GLN A 218 -1.89 14.48 -0.54
C GLN A 218 -1.60 15.67 -1.45
N ARG A 219 -2.30 16.80 -1.28
CA ARG A 219 -2.01 18.03 -2.02
C ARG A 219 -0.62 18.59 -1.71
N TRP A 220 -0.21 18.55 -0.44
CA TRP A 220 1.14 18.96 -0.05
C TRP A 220 2.20 18.03 -0.67
N LEU A 221 1.99 16.72 -0.62
CA LEU A 221 2.88 15.71 -1.21
C LEU A 221 3.09 15.94 -2.72
N ALA A 222 2.06 16.36 -3.45
CA ALA A 222 2.15 16.60 -4.89
C ALA A 222 3.14 17.72 -5.27
N GLY A 223 3.47 18.63 -4.33
CA GLY A 223 4.42 19.72 -4.56
C GLY A 223 5.71 19.62 -3.74
N ALA A 224 5.80 18.64 -2.83
CA ALA A 224 6.94 18.52 -1.92
C ALA A 224 8.11 17.79 -2.56
N THR A 225 9.33 18.18 -2.18
CA THR A 225 10.54 17.48 -2.53
C THR A 225 10.72 16.20 -1.71
N ALA A 226 11.50 15.24 -2.23
CA ALA A 226 11.82 14.02 -1.49
C ALA A 226 12.49 14.31 -0.12
N ALA A 227 13.28 15.35 -0.04
CA ALA A 227 13.95 15.75 1.21
C ALA A 227 12.94 16.26 2.25
N GLU A 228 11.98 17.10 1.85
CA GLU A 228 10.94 17.62 2.74
C GLU A 228 10.04 16.49 3.26
N VAL A 229 9.58 15.60 2.39
CA VAL A 229 8.77 14.45 2.78
C VAL A 229 9.56 13.54 3.73
N ALA A 230 10.81 13.20 3.37
CA ALA A 230 11.65 12.34 4.19
C ALA A 230 11.94 12.94 5.58
N ALA A 231 12.12 14.25 5.68
CA ALA A 231 12.30 14.95 6.95
C ALA A 231 11.01 14.89 7.79
N LEU A 232 9.86 15.14 7.18
CA LEU A 232 8.57 15.19 7.89
C LEU A 232 8.17 13.83 8.46
N ILE A 233 8.40 12.74 7.72
CA ILE A 233 8.05 11.39 8.18
C ILE A 233 9.12 10.73 9.07
N ALA A 234 10.26 11.41 9.33
CA ALA A 234 11.38 10.87 10.10
C ALA A 234 10.98 10.26 11.46
N PRO A 235 10.08 10.87 12.25
CA PRO A 235 9.67 10.31 13.54
C PRO A 235 9.03 8.92 13.45
N ALA A 236 8.42 8.58 12.31
CA ALA A 236 7.82 7.27 12.09
C ALA A 236 8.85 6.19 11.68
N PHE A 237 10.06 6.58 11.30
CA PHE A 237 11.12 5.71 10.77
C PHE A 237 12.49 6.00 11.39
N PRO A 238 12.64 5.89 12.74
CA PRO A 238 13.86 6.24 13.44
C PRO A 238 15.06 5.38 13.01
N ASP A 239 14.82 4.12 12.65
CA ASP A 239 15.86 3.15 12.28
C ASP A 239 16.28 3.24 10.79
N VAL A 240 15.63 4.10 10.00
CA VAL A 240 15.98 4.31 8.58
C VAL A 240 16.83 5.55 8.44
N SER A 241 18.07 5.39 7.96
CA SER A 241 18.98 6.53 7.79
C SER A 241 18.40 7.61 6.86
N PRO A 242 18.74 8.91 7.11
CA PRO A 242 18.18 9.99 6.29
C PRO A 242 18.42 9.84 4.78
N PRO A 243 19.62 9.41 4.29
CA PRO A 243 19.83 9.21 2.86
C PRO A 243 18.94 8.11 2.28
N VAL A 244 18.79 6.97 2.97
CA VAL A 244 17.95 5.85 2.53
C VAL A 244 16.48 6.28 2.51
N ARG A 245 16.02 6.99 3.54
CA ARG A 245 14.64 7.49 3.61
C ARG A 245 14.34 8.46 2.49
N GLN A 246 15.25 9.38 2.18
CA GLN A 246 15.10 10.33 1.08
C GLN A 246 15.10 9.63 -0.28
N ALA A 247 15.99 8.66 -0.51
CA ALA A 247 16.01 7.87 -1.75
C ALA A 247 14.72 7.06 -1.94
N ALA A 248 14.21 6.44 -0.86
CA ALA A 248 12.95 5.70 -0.87
C ALA A 248 11.74 6.59 -1.24
N VAL A 249 11.67 7.79 -0.65
CA VAL A 249 10.65 8.78 -0.99
C VAL A 249 10.79 9.23 -2.45
N ALA A 250 12.01 9.54 -2.89
CA ALA A 250 12.27 9.97 -4.27
C ALA A 250 11.79 8.93 -5.29
N ARG A 251 12.03 7.64 -5.02
CA ARG A 251 11.58 6.55 -5.89
C ARG A 251 10.06 6.42 -5.92
N TYR A 252 9.37 6.58 -4.79
CA TYR A 252 7.92 6.55 -4.73
C TYR A 252 7.27 7.76 -5.41
N LEU A 253 7.87 8.94 -5.30
CA LEU A 253 7.43 10.13 -6.05
C LEU A 253 7.61 9.94 -7.56
N ALA A 254 8.76 9.43 -8.01
CA ALA A 254 9.04 9.19 -9.42
C ALA A 254 8.11 8.14 -10.07
N GLN A 255 7.58 7.21 -9.26
CA GLN A 255 6.65 6.17 -9.69
C GLN A 255 5.18 6.59 -9.62
N ASP A 256 4.84 7.77 -9.08
CA ASP A 256 3.46 8.17 -8.75
C ASP A 256 2.76 7.14 -7.85
N THR A 257 3.45 6.66 -6.82
CA THR A 257 2.96 5.58 -5.96
C THR A 257 1.76 6.01 -5.13
N TRP A 258 1.77 7.24 -4.64
CA TRP A 258 0.75 7.78 -3.76
C TRP A 258 -0.40 8.39 -4.53
N ALA A 259 -1.62 8.17 -4.06
CA ALA A 259 -2.80 8.74 -4.68
C ALA A 259 -2.78 10.26 -4.62
N ALA A 260 -3.05 10.91 -5.74
CA ALA A 260 -3.10 12.37 -5.85
C ALA A 260 -4.29 12.99 -5.09
N ASP A 261 -5.34 12.20 -4.90
CA ASP A 261 -6.53 12.53 -4.10
C ASP A 261 -7.08 11.25 -3.44
N PRO A 262 -7.96 11.34 -2.43
CA PRO A 262 -8.45 10.17 -1.71
C PRO A 262 -9.57 9.40 -2.44
N LEU A 263 -9.91 9.75 -3.67
CA LEU A 263 -11.02 9.11 -4.40
C LEU A 263 -10.59 7.76 -4.99
N LEU A 264 -11.02 6.67 -4.38
CA LEU A 264 -10.90 5.33 -4.94
C LEU A 264 -11.86 5.18 -6.12
N ARG A 265 -11.31 4.99 -7.33
CA ARG A 265 -12.07 5.03 -8.58
C ARG A 265 -12.47 3.62 -9.05
N ALA A 266 -13.69 3.48 -9.57
CA ALA A 266 -14.24 2.21 -10.02
C ALA A 266 -13.38 1.49 -11.08
N PRO A 267 -12.80 2.13 -12.12
CA PRO A 267 -11.99 1.40 -13.09
C PRO A 267 -10.75 0.71 -12.45
N GLY A 268 -10.09 1.37 -11.50
CA GLY A 268 -8.96 0.77 -10.77
C GLY A 268 -9.40 -0.39 -9.87
N TYR A 269 -10.54 -0.26 -9.20
CA TYR A 269 -11.12 -1.31 -8.37
C TYR A 269 -11.47 -2.55 -9.20
N GLU A 270 -12.08 -2.37 -10.37
CA GLU A 270 -12.39 -3.47 -11.29
C GLU A 270 -11.12 -4.16 -11.83
N TYR A 271 -10.09 -3.38 -12.11
CA TYR A 271 -8.80 -3.92 -12.54
C TYR A 271 -8.14 -4.75 -11.41
N LEU A 272 -8.17 -4.26 -10.17
CA LEU A 272 -7.67 -5.03 -9.02
C LEU A 272 -8.45 -6.33 -8.84
N GLN A 273 -9.78 -6.30 -8.93
CA GLN A 273 -10.59 -7.51 -8.85
C GLN A 273 -10.21 -8.52 -9.95
N GLN A 274 -9.97 -8.05 -11.18
CA GLN A 274 -9.56 -8.94 -12.26
C GLN A 274 -8.22 -9.62 -11.94
N ILE A 275 -7.25 -8.88 -11.41
CA ILE A 275 -5.96 -9.44 -10.95
C ILE A 275 -6.17 -10.55 -9.90
N LEU A 276 -7.04 -10.29 -8.93
CA LEU A 276 -7.30 -11.22 -7.83
C LEU A 276 -8.09 -12.46 -8.28
N LEU A 277 -9.02 -12.32 -9.22
CA LEU A 277 -9.74 -13.43 -9.85
C LEU A 277 -8.81 -14.29 -10.68
N ASP A 278 -8.00 -13.69 -11.56
CA ASP A 278 -7.06 -14.39 -12.43
C ASP A 278 -5.98 -15.15 -11.63
N GLY A 279 -5.68 -14.67 -10.45
CA GLY A 279 -4.77 -15.32 -9.52
C GLY A 279 -5.43 -16.30 -8.55
N GLY A 280 -6.76 -16.47 -8.60
CA GLY A 280 -7.51 -17.37 -7.73
C GLY A 280 -7.57 -16.93 -6.26
N PHE A 281 -7.37 -15.64 -5.99
CA PHE A 281 -7.42 -15.10 -4.63
C PHE A 281 -8.86 -14.82 -4.16
N ILE A 282 -9.73 -14.41 -5.07
CA ILE A 282 -11.18 -14.33 -4.87
C ILE A 282 -11.88 -15.20 -5.93
N THR A 283 -13.11 -15.63 -5.68
CA THR A 283 -13.84 -16.57 -6.52
C THR A 283 -14.92 -15.90 -7.38
N HIS A 284 -15.36 -14.68 -7.00
CA HIS A 284 -16.36 -13.92 -7.74
C HIS A 284 -16.14 -12.41 -7.61
N ARG A 285 -16.85 -11.64 -8.44
CA ARG A 285 -16.79 -10.16 -8.38
C ARG A 285 -17.71 -9.63 -7.30
N HIS A 286 -17.22 -8.58 -6.63
CA HIS A 286 -17.98 -7.81 -5.66
C HIS A 286 -18.29 -6.43 -6.26
N ARG A 287 -19.51 -5.96 -6.09
CA ARG A 287 -19.92 -4.65 -6.62
C ARG A 287 -19.11 -3.54 -5.93
N TYR A 288 -18.67 -2.58 -6.73
CA TYR A 288 -17.92 -1.42 -6.25
C TYR A 288 -18.67 -0.68 -5.13
N GLU A 289 -19.97 -0.43 -5.31
CA GLU A 289 -20.83 0.30 -4.37
C GLU A 289 -21.04 -0.43 -3.04
N ASP A 290 -20.76 -1.73 -3.02
CA ASP A 290 -20.87 -2.52 -1.79
C ASP A 290 -19.63 -2.37 -0.89
N LEU A 291 -18.46 -2.11 -1.46
CA LEU A 291 -17.19 -2.07 -0.73
C LEU A 291 -16.47 -0.71 -0.78
N VAL A 292 -17.03 0.28 -1.50
CA VAL A 292 -16.45 1.63 -1.60
C VAL A 292 -17.51 2.69 -1.37
N ASP A 293 -17.26 3.61 -0.43
CA ASP A 293 -18.07 4.82 -0.22
C ASP A 293 -17.31 6.06 -0.68
N THR A 294 -17.73 6.64 -1.80
CA THR A 294 -17.17 7.89 -2.32
C THR A 294 -17.80 9.14 -1.74
N THR A 295 -18.90 8.99 -0.98
CA THR A 295 -19.63 10.15 -0.44
C THR A 295 -18.86 10.85 0.67
N ILE A 296 -18.01 10.13 1.42
CA ILE A 296 -17.09 10.70 2.42
C ILE A 296 -16.10 11.64 1.73
N VAL A 297 -15.46 11.19 0.64
CA VAL A 297 -14.52 12.04 -0.13
C VAL A 297 -15.22 13.27 -0.69
N ARG A 298 -16.39 13.09 -1.30
CA ARG A 298 -17.16 14.21 -1.86
C ARG A 298 -17.49 15.26 -0.79
N GLN A 299 -17.88 14.84 0.42
CA GLN A 299 -18.14 15.75 1.55
C GLN A 299 -16.86 16.41 2.07
N ALA A 300 -15.76 15.67 2.14
CA ALA A 300 -14.48 16.18 2.61
C ALA A 300 -13.87 17.23 1.65
N THR A 301 -14.12 17.08 0.35
CA THR A 301 -13.57 17.95 -0.71
C THR A 301 -14.51 19.03 -1.17
N ALA A 302 -15.80 18.98 -0.81
CA ALA A 302 -16.74 20.06 -1.09
C ALA A 302 -16.23 21.35 -0.44
N THR A 303 -16.10 22.42 -1.24
CA THR A 303 -15.76 23.76 -0.75
C THR A 303 -16.85 24.15 0.26
N ARG A 304 -16.49 24.47 1.50
CA ARG A 304 -17.44 25.14 2.40
C ARG A 304 -17.79 26.45 1.70
N ALA A 305 -19.04 26.57 1.26
CA ALA A 305 -19.60 27.86 0.92
C ALA A 305 -19.46 28.70 2.19
N GLY A 306 -18.52 29.67 2.16
CA GLY A 306 -18.26 30.62 3.23
C GLY A 306 -19.39 31.60 3.41
#